data_ddcb65144ba3f114318aae264596d6a5
#
_entry.id   ddcb65144ba3f114318aae264596d6a5
#
_cell.length_a   1.000
_cell.length_b   1.000
_cell.length_c   1.000
_cell.angle_alpha   90.00
_cell.angle_beta   90.00
_cell.angle_gamma   90.00
#
_symmetry.space_group_name_H-M   'P 1'
#
loop_
_entity.id
_entity.type
_entity.pdbx_description
1 polymer ?
#
loop_
_entity_poly.entity_id
_entity_poly.type
_entity_poly.pdbx_seq_one_letter_code
_entity_poly.pdbx_strand_id
1 'polypeptide(L)'
;GSEMCIRDRLDTMVQNGYQCALMAPTEILATQHYATLQKFFAGTNTRLCLLTGACTAKEKRQMKADLLEGNIHIAVGTHALIQNDVEFANLGLVITDEQHRFGVQQRADLAMKGEEVHTLVMSATPIPRTLAMMIYGDLDISVLDELPPGRQEIRTDVVTSAYHARIFRFLRAALDRGEQGYIVCPLVDEGESEMKAATAYAAQLSETELFGYNLGLLHGKMTPKQKDAVMQAFARGDVQVLVATTVVEVGVDVPNATVMVVENAERFGLSQLHQLRGRIGRGSA
;
A
#
# COMPACT_ATOMS: atom_id res chain seq x y z
N GLY A 1 -14.96 -1.28 -1.24
CA GLY A 1 -14.54 -1.68 -2.57
C GLY A 1 -13.69 -2.94 -2.59
N SER A 2 -12.42 -2.85 -2.91
CA SER A 2 -11.52 -4.00 -3.09
C SER A 2 -11.39 -4.90 -1.86
N GLU A 3 -11.35 -4.32 -0.66
CA GLU A 3 -11.25 -5.09 0.60
C GLU A 3 -12.45 -6.02 0.86
N MET A 4 -13.66 -5.59 0.49
CA MET A 4 -14.84 -6.48 0.57
C MET A 4 -14.75 -7.63 -0.42
N CYS A 5 -14.27 -7.37 -1.62
CA CYS A 5 -14.05 -8.41 -2.62
C CYS A 5 -13.01 -9.44 -2.17
N ILE A 6 -11.93 -8.99 -1.50
CA ILE A 6 -10.94 -9.88 -0.90
C ILE A 6 -11.59 -10.77 0.16
N ARG A 7 -12.28 -10.15 1.12
CA ARG A 7 -12.93 -10.84 2.23
C ARG A 7 -13.89 -11.92 1.77
N ASP A 8 -14.82 -11.56 0.89
CA ASP A 8 -15.89 -12.48 0.47
C ASP A 8 -15.33 -13.71 -0.27
N ARG A 9 -14.25 -13.51 -1.07
CA ARG A 9 -13.59 -14.64 -1.74
C ARG A 9 -12.80 -15.51 -0.77
N LEU A 10 -12.08 -14.89 0.18
CA LEU A 10 -11.36 -15.63 1.21
C LEU A 10 -12.33 -16.46 2.07
N ASP A 11 -13.43 -15.85 2.52
CA ASP A 11 -14.44 -16.52 3.32
C ASP A 11 -15.06 -17.71 2.58
N THR A 12 -15.46 -17.51 1.32
CA THR A 12 -16.00 -18.58 0.48
C THR A 12 -15.04 -19.76 0.36
N MET A 13 -13.76 -19.48 0.11
CA MET A 13 -12.77 -20.57 -0.06
C MET A 13 -12.50 -21.30 1.24
N VAL A 14 -12.38 -20.58 2.35
CA VAL A 14 -12.16 -21.20 3.68
C VAL A 14 -13.35 -22.05 4.09
N GLN A 15 -14.58 -21.59 3.87
CA GLN A 15 -15.79 -22.38 4.15
C GLN A 15 -15.87 -23.67 3.31
N ASN A 16 -15.25 -23.71 2.13
CA ASN A 16 -15.13 -24.89 1.30
C ASN A 16 -13.90 -25.76 1.59
N GLY A 17 -13.16 -25.46 2.66
CA GLY A 17 -12.04 -26.28 3.11
C GLY A 17 -10.71 -26.02 2.40
N TYR A 18 -10.60 -24.88 1.69
CA TYR A 18 -9.36 -24.48 1.03
C TYR A 18 -8.57 -23.50 1.88
N GLN A 19 -7.26 -23.53 1.67
CA GLN A 19 -6.37 -22.48 2.17
C GLN A 19 -6.24 -21.34 1.14
N CYS A 20 -5.92 -20.15 1.64
CA CYS A 20 -5.76 -18.97 0.80
C CYS A 20 -4.43 -18.27 1.10
N ALA A 21 -3.83 -17.68 0.07
CA ALA A 21 -2.65 -16.84 0.20
C ALA A 21 -2.93 -15.42 -0.32
N LEU A 22 -2.62 -14.40 0.48
CA LEU A 22 -2.69 -13.00 0.08
C LEU A 22 -1.28 -12.41 0.08
N MET A 23 -0.80 -12.05 -1.09
CA MET A 23 0.53 -11.51 -1.30
C MET A 23 0.48 -10.00 -1.50
N ALA A 24 1.22 -9.26 -0.68
CA ALA A 24 1.39 -7.82 -0.76
C ALA A 24 2.84 -7.45 -1.08
N PRO A 25 3.10 -6.34 -1.80
CA PRO A 25 4.45 -5.99 -2.25
C PRO A 25 5.38 -5.52 -1.13
N THR A 26 4.83 -5.07 -0.01
CA THR A 26 5.61 -4.57 1.14
C THR A 26 5.11 -5.17 2.46
N GLU A 27 5.96 -5.21 3.46
CA GLU A 27 5.60 -5.70 4.81
C GLU A 27 4.51 -4.85 5.45
N ILE A 28 4.50 -3.55 5.19
CA ILE A 28 3.50 -2.61 5.71
C ILE A 28 2.12 -2.97 5.15
N LEU A 29 2.00 -3.16 3.84
CA LEU A 29 0.75 -3.57 3.20
C LEU A 29 0.29 -4.95 3.68
N ALA A 30 1.22 -5.90 3.80
CA ALA A 30 0.91 -7.21 4.34
C ALA A 30 0.36 -7.12 5.77
N THR A 31 0.99 -6.29 6.63
CA THR A 31 0.54 -6.06 8.00
C THR A 31 -0.84 -5.40 8.05
N GLN A 32 -1.13 -4.44 7.16
CA GLN A 32 -2.45 -3.82 7.08
C GLN A 32 -3.53 -4.78 6.64
N HIS A 33 -3.29 -5.56 5.57
CA HIS A 33 -4.22 -6.60 5.14
C HIS A 33 -4.47 -7.60 6.27
N TYR A 34 -3.41 -8.04 6.95
CA TYR A 34 -3.52 -8.96 8.07
C TYR A 34 -4.39 -8.38 9.21
N ALA A 35 -4.13 -7.15 9.62
CA ALA A 35 -4.92 -6.49 10.68
C ALA A 35 -6.39 -6.30 10.29
N THR A 36 -6.66 -5.97 9.02
CA THR A 36 -8.02 -5.83 8.49
C THR A 36 -8.73 -7.18 8.47
N LEU A 37 -8.07 -8.22 7.98
CA LEU A 37 -8.63 -9.57 7.93
C LEU A 37 -8.84 -10.16 9.32
N GLN A 38 -7.94 -9.90 10.28
CA GLN A 38 -8.14 -10.30 11.67
C GLN A 38 -9.46 -9.74 12.25
N LYS A 39 -9.78 -8.47 11.94
CA LYS A 39 -11.05 -7.86 12.37
C LYS A 39 -12.25 -8.52 11.68
N PHE A 40 -12.14 -8.83 10.39
CA PHE A 40 -13.23 -9.46 9.63
C PHE A 40 -13.53 -10.88 10.08
N PHE A 41 -12.50 -11.65 10.39
CA PHE A 41 -12.64 -13.03 10.84
C PHE A 41 -12.67 -13.18 12.37
N ALA A 42 -12.76 -12.05 13.11
CA ALA A 42 -12.91 -12.08 14.55
C ALA A 42 -14.20 -12.83 14.95
N GLY A 43 -14.08 -13.81 15.85
CA GLY A 43 -15.21 -14.65 16.27
C GLY A 43 -15.51 -15.85 15.36
N THR A 44 -14.75 -16.04 14.29
CA THR A 44 -14.79 -17.27 13.49
C THR A 44 -13.65 -18.23 13.88
N ASN A 45 -13.72 -19.47 13.39
CA ASN A 45 -12.63 -20.45 13.56
C ASN A 45 -11.50 -20.27 12.53
N THR A 46 -11.52 -19.22 11.71
CA THR A 46 -10.53 -18.96 10.66
C THR A 46 -9.21 -18.50 11.29
N ARG A 47 -8.16 -19.27 11.07
CA ARG A 47 -6.80 -18.95 11.53
C ARG A 47 -6.02 -18.25 10.44
N LEU A 48 -5.40 -17.12 10.78
CA LEU A 48 -4.57 -16.32 9.88
C LEU A 48 -3.12 -16.33 10.36
N CYS A 49 -2.17 -16.21 9.43
CA CYS A 49 -0.78 -15.90 9.75
C CYS A 49 -0.27 -14.72 8.91
N LEU A 50 0.77 -14.05 9.41
CA LEU A 50 1.51 -13.02 8.71
C LEU A 50 2.96 -13.48 8.51
N LEU A 51 3.31 -13.84 7.27
CA LEU A 51 4.63 -14.34 6.90
C LEU A 51 5.42 -13.28 6.11
N THR A 52 6.35 -12.63 6.77
CA THR A 52 7.19 -11.56 6.20
C THR A 52 8.67 -11.77 6.49
N GLY A 53 9.51 -10.90 5.94
CA GLY A 53 10.95 -10.89 6.22
C GLY A 53 11.28 -10.67 7.69
N ALA A 54 10.48 -9.85 8.38
CA ALA A 54 10.68 -9.48 9.79
C ALA A 54 10.42 -10.60 10.80
N CYS A 55 9.71 -11.67 10.41
CA CYS A 55 9.46 -12.79 11.31
C CYS A 55 10.74 -13.52 11.69
N THR A 56 10.84 -13.94 12.95
CA THR A 56 11.96 -14.76 13.43
C THR A 56 12.00 -16.15 12.77
N ALA A 57 13.17 -16.78 12.77
CA ALA A 57 13.31 -18.13 12.20
C ALA A 57 12.39 -19.17 12.90
N LYS A 58 12.13 -18.99 14.20
CA LYS A 58 11.24 -19.88 14.97
C LYS A 58 9.78 -19.69 14.53
N GLU A 59 9.34 -18.45 14.41
CA GLU A 59 7.97 -18.13 13.95
C GLU A 59 7.74 -18.63 12.53
N LYS A 60 8.69 -18.38 11.61
CA LYS A 60 8.61 -18.87 10.23
C LYS A 60 8.49 -20.40 10.17
N ARG A 61 9.28 -21.10 10.97
CA ARG A 61 9.22 -22.58 11.02
C ARG A 61 7.85 -23.05 11.49
N GLN A 62 7.32 -22.46 12.56
CA GLN A 62 6.01 -22.84 13.09
C GLN A 62 4.90 -22.56 12.08
N MET A 63 4.86 -21.36 11.48
CA MET A 63 3.86 -20.99 10.48
C MET A 63 3.90 -21.91 9.25
N LYS A 64 5.10 -22.30 8.78
CA LYS A 64 5.27 -23.24 7.66
C LYS A 64 4.72 -24.64 8.00
N ALA A 65 4.98 -25.13 9.20
CA ALA A 65 4.42 -26.39 9.66
C ALA A 65 2.89 -26.32 9.75
N ASP A 66 2.34 -25.27 10.34
CA ASP A 66 0.90 -25.08 10.46
C ASP A 66 0.18 -24.88 9.11
N LEU A 67 0.86 -24.32 8.10
CA LEU A 67 0.34 -24.24 6.73
C LEU A 67 0.30 -25.61 6.07
N LEU A 68 1.36 -26.40 6.20
CA LEU A 68 1.44 -27.75 5.64
C LEU A 68 0.43 -28.71 6.30
N GLU A 69 0.16 -28.53 7.58
CA GLU A 69 -0.82 -29.34 8.33
C GLU A 69 -2.27 -28.84 8.12
N GLY A 70 -2.49 -27.72 7.43
CA GLY A 70 -3.82 -27.14 7.23
C GLY A 70 -4.39 -26.41 8.44
N ASN A 71 -3.59 -26.18 9.49
CA ASN A 71 -4.00 -25.47 10.70
C ASN A 71 -4.20 -23.98 10.48
N ILE A 72 -3.56 -23.39 9.47
CA ILE A 72 -3.72 -22.01 9.04
C ILE A 72 -4.55 -21.99 7.76
N HIS A 73 -5.63 -21.19 7.75
CA HIS A 73 -6.55 -21.10 6.63
C HIS A 73 -6.16 -19.96 5.65
N ILE A 74 -5.62 -18.85 6.18
CA ILE A 74 -5.24 -17.67 5.37
C ILE A 74 -3.82 -17.25 5.73
N ALA A 75 -2.92 -17.28 4.74
CA ALA A 75 -1.58 -16.75 4.87
C ALA A 75 -1.51 -15.36 4.19
N VAL A 76 -1.16 -14.33 4.96
CA VAL A 76 -0.85 -13.00 4.43
C VAL A 76 0.65 -12.80 4.50
N GLY A 77 1.25 -12.25 3.44
CA GLY A 77 2.69 -12.03 3.47
C GLY A 77 3.21 -11.30 2.24
N THR A 78 4.53 -11.26 2.16
CA THR A 78 5.27 -10.72 1.02
C THR A 78 5.79 -11.87 0.14
N HIS A 79 6.84 -11.61 -0.64
CA HIS A 79 7.56 -12.66 -1.38
C HIS A 79 8.04 -13.84 -0.51
N ALA A 80 7.97 -13.74 0.81
CA ALA A 80 8.24 -14.86 1.70
C ALA A 80 7.29 -16.04 1.47
N LEU A 81 6.06 -15.80 0.98
CA LEU A 81 5.09 -16.85 0.64
C LEU A 81 5.50 -17.69 -0.58
N ILE A 82 6.34 -17.18 -1.45
CA ILE A 82 6.78 -17.85 -2.68
C ILE A 82 7.92 -18.82 -2.42
N GLN A 83 8.62 -18.68 -1.28
CA GLN A 83 9.79 -19.53 -0.96
C GLN A 83 9.45 -21.00 -1.08
N ASN A 84 10.38 -21.82 -1.61
CA ASN A 84 10.16 -23.24 -1.91
C ASN A 84 9.80 -24.08 -0.67
N ASP A 85 10.23 -23.64 0.51
CA ASP A 85 9.98 -24.29 1.79
C ASP A 85 8.65 -23.87 2.47
N VAL A 86 7.82 -23.09 1.77
CA VAL A 86 6.44 -22.78 2.16
C VAL A 86 5.51 -23.68 1.37
N GLU A 87 4.86 -24.61 2.03
CA GLU A 87 3.93 -25.56 1.44
C GLU A 87 2.56 -25.42 2.10
N PHE A 88 1.50 -25.68 1.34
CA PHE A 88 0.12 -25.65 1.80
C PHE A 88 -0.49 -27.04 1.71
N ALA A 89 -1.35 -27.38 2.65
CA ALA A 89 -2.08 -28.65 2.61
C ALA A 89 -3.11 -28.66 1.46
N ASN A 90 -3.81 -27.54 1.24
CA ASN A 90 -4.89 -27.44 0.25
C ASN A 90 -5.06 -25.97 -0.22
N LEU A 91 -4.09 -25.43 -0.95
CA LEU A 91 -4.18 -24.07 -1.47
C LEU A 91 -5.18 -23.98 -2.62
N GLY A 92 -6.24 -23.19 -2.49
CA GLY A 92 -7.27 -23.00 -3.50
C GLY A 92 -7.39 -21.58 -4.04
N LEU A 93 -6.85 -20.57 -3.34
CA LEU A 93 -6.92 -19.17 -3.78
C LEU A 93 -5.63 -18.41 -3.50
N VAL A 94 -5.13 -17.73 -4.51
CA VAL A 94 -4.05 -16.76 -4.41
C VAL A 94 -4.56 -15.38 -4.77
N ILE A 95 -4.36 -14.42 -3.88
CA ILE A 95 -4.65 -13.00 -4.11
C ILE A 95 -3.34 -12.23 -4.17
N THR A 96 -3.14 -11.44 -5.22
CA THR A 96 -1.98 -10.56 -5.38
C THR A 96 -2.46 -9.12 -5.45
N ASP A 97 -2.07 -8.31 -4.47
CA ASP A 97 -2.37 -6.89 -4.46
C ASP A 97 -1.23 -6.08 -5.10
N GLU A 98 -1.56 -4.94 -5.75
CA GLU A 98 -0.61 -4.06 -6.44
C GLU A 98 0.31 -4.82 -7.41
N GLN A 99 -0.28 -5.58 -8.28
CA GLN A 99 0.36 -6.55 -9.18
C GLN A 99 1.58 -6.02 -9.95
N HIS A 100 1.59 -4.76 -10.35
CA HIS A 100 2.69 -4.18 -11.14
C HIS A 100 4.06 -4.26 -10.47
N ARG A 101 4.11 -4.61 -9.18
CA ARG A 101 5.33 -4.79 -8.38
C ARG A 101 5.82 -6.23 -8.31
N PHE A 102 5.07 -7.16 -8.87
CA PHE A 102 5.42 -8.57 -8.89
C PHE A 102 5.72 -9.03 -10.32
N GLY A 103 6.80 -9.78 -10.48
CA GLY A 103 7.10 -10.46 -11.75
C GLY A 103 6.04 -11.52 -12.11
N VAL A 104 5.85 -11.77 -13.39
CA VAL A 104 4.96 -12.83 -13.90
C VAL A 104 5.32 -14.19 -13.28
N GLN A 105 6.62 -14.48 -13.18
CA GLN A 105 7.13 -15.72 -12.60
C GLN A 105 6.74 -15.90 -11.13
N GLN A 106 6.85 -14.86 -10.32
CA GLN A 106 6.53 -14.93 -8.89
C GLN A 106 5.06 -15.31 -8.61
N ARG A 107 4.15 -14.88 -9.48
CA ARG A 107 2.72 -15.24 -9.37
C ARG A 107 2.49 -16.69 -9.77
N ALA A 108 3.14 -17.11 -10.85
CA ALA A 108 3.08 -18.49 -11.30
C ALA A 108 3.64 -19.44 -10.22
N ASP A 109 4.77 -19.09 -9.60
CA ASP A 109 5.39 -19.88 -8.54
C ASP A 109 4.46 -20.07 -7.33
N LEU A 110 3.67 -19.03 -6.97
CA LEU A 110 2.72 -19.15 -5.87
C LEU A 110 1.48 -19.98 -6.27
N ALA A 111 0.99 -19.81 -7.49
CA ALA A 111 -0.15 -20.59 -7.98
C ALA A 111 0.21 -22.08 -8.15
N MET A 112 1.45 -22.40 -8.49
CA MET A 112 1.92 -23.80 -8.60
C MET A 112 2.04 -24.56 -7.26
N LYS A 113 1.82 -23.89 -6.12
CA LYS A 113 1.83 -24.52 -4.79
C LYS A 113 0.55 -25.30 -4.44
N GLY A 114 -0.43 -25.35 -5.35
CA GLY A 114 -1.66 -26.14 -5.20
C GLY A 114 -2.16 -26.64 -6.55
N GLU A 115 -3.13 -27.55 -6.50
CA GLU A 115 -3.85 -28.05 -7.69
C GLU A 115 -5.05 -27.13 -7.95
N GLU A 116 -5.27 -26.71 -9.21
CA GLU A 116 -6.40 -25.87 -9.62
C GLU A 116 -6.59 -24.57 -8.80
N VAL A 117 -5.50 -23.85 -8.54
CA VAL A 117 -5.51 -22.63 -7.72
C VAL A 117 -6.16 -21.48 -8.46
N HIS A 118 -7.24 -20.92 -7.91
CA HIS A 118 -7.83 -19.68 -8.38
C HIS A 118 -6.89 -18.50 -8.09
N THR A 119 -6.74 -17.60 -9.06
CA THR A 119 -5.87 -16.43 -8.92
C THR A 119 -6.69 -15.15 -9.06
N LEU A 120 -6.66 -14.30 -8.04
CA LEU A 120 -7.19 -12.95 -8.06
C LEU A 120 -6.05 -11.94 -8.09
N VAL A 121 -6.02 -11.15 -9.12
CA VAL A 121 -5.02 -10.11 -9.31
C VAL A 121 -5.68 -8.75 -9.18
N MET A 122 -5.11 -7.87 -8.36
CA MET A 122 -5.64 -6.53 -8.13
C MET A 122 -4.63 -5.46 -8.50
N SER A 123 -5.11 -4.37 -9.05
CA SER A 123 -4.30 -3.19 -9.37
C SER A 123 -5.12 -1.92 -9.15
N ALA A 124 -4.51 -0.93 -8.50
CA ALA A 124 -5.10 0.40 -8.36
C ALA A 124 -4.83 1.29 -9.59
N THR A 125 -3.97 0.85 -10.52
CA THR A 125 -3.74 1.59 -11.76
C THR A 125 -4.82 1.28 -12.77
N PRO A 126 -5.44 2.29 -13.39
CA PRO A 126 -6.37 2.06 -14.49
C PRO A 126 -5.60 1.49 -15.69
N ILE A 127 -5.81 0.21 -15.96
CA ILE A 127 -5.26 -0.46 -17.15
C ILE A 127 -6.37 -0.52 -18.18
N PRO A 128 -6.17 0.03 -19.40
CA PRO A 128 -7.17 -0.11 -20.46
C PRO A 128 -7.53 -1.58 -20.67
N ARG A 129 -8.84 -1.87 -20.82
CA ARG A 129 -9.34 -3.25 -20.92
C ARG A 129 -8.63 -4.06 -22.00
N THR A 130 -8.34 -3.44 -23.14
CA THR A 130 -7.60 -4.08 -24.24
C THR A 130 -6.18 -4.47 -23.84
N LEU A 131 -5.47 -3.59 -23.12
CA LEU A 131 -4.13 -3.88 -22.63
C LEU A 131 -4.15 -4.95 -21.53
N ALA A 132 -5.15 -4.92 -20.66
CA ALA A 132 -5.34 -5.95 -19.64
C ALA A 132 -5.59 -7.33 -20.28
N MET A 133 -6.42 -7.42 -21.33
CA MET A 133 -6.63 -8.66 -22.08
C MET A 133 -5.36 -9.16 -22.80
N MET A 134 -4.52 -8.24 -23.29
CA MET A 134 -3.24 -8.63 -23.92
C MET A 134 -2.21 -9.15 -22.92
N ILE A 135 -2.20 -8.58 -21.71
CA ILE A 135 -1.23 -8.94 -20.67
C ILE A 135 -1.67 -10.17 -19.87
N TYR A 136 -2.99 -10.33 -19.69
CA TYR A 136 -3.60 -11.32 -18.79
C TYR A 136 -4.55 -12.27 -19.51
N GLY A 137 -4.35 -12.54 -20.77
CA GLY A 137 -5.23 -13.20 -21.73
C GLY A 137 -6.16 -14.31 -21.21
N ASP A 138 -5.79 -14.97 -20.11
CA ASP A 138 -6.55 -16.07 -19.50
C ASP A 138 -7.34 -15.63 -18.25
N LEU A 139 -7.36 -14.34 -17.90
CA LEU A 139 -8.07 -13.84 -16.73
C LEU A 139 -9.32 -13.04 -17.11
N ASP A 140 -10.41 -13.31 -16.41
CA ASP A 140 -11.61 -12.47 -16.44
C ASP A 140 -11.35 -11.12 -15.76
N ILE A 141 -11.86 -10.05 -16.37
CA ILE A 141 -11.64 -8.68 -15.89
C ILE A 141 -12.90 -8.15 -15.22
N SER A 142 -12.77 -7.78 -13.95
CA SER A 142 -13.78 -7.02 -13.22
C SER A 142 -13.29 -5.60 -12.96
N VAL A 143 -14.11 -4.61 -13.32
CA VAL A 143 -13.80 -3.18 -13.12
C VAL A 143 -14.61 -2.66 -11.94
N LEU A 144 -13.95 -2.05 -10.97
CA LEU A 144 -14.57 -1.31 -9.86
C LEU A 144 -14.60 0.18 -10.26
N ASP A 145 -15.73 0.64 -10.77
CA ASP A 145 -15.94 1.99 -11.30
C ASP A 145 -16.69 2.93 -10.34
N GLU A 146 -17.17 2.38 -9.23
CA GLU A 146 -17.83 3.17 -8.17
C GLU A 146 -16.90 3.41 -6.99
N LEU A 147 -16.99 4.61 -6.43
CA LEU A 147 -16.29 4.94 -5.18
C LEU A 147 -16.98 4.29 -3.97
N PRO A 148 -16.22 3.84 -2.96
CA PRO A 148 -16.82 3.34 -1.73
C PRO A 148 -17.72 4.40 -1.07
N PRO A 149 -18.82 3.99 -0.41
CA PRO A 149 -19.66 4.91 0.35
C PRO A 149 -18.85 5.72 1.36
N GLY A 150 -19.09 7.02 1.44
CA GLY A 150 -18.41 7.92 2.37
C GLY A 150 -17.06 8.46 1.91
N ARG A 151 -16.56 8.07 0.74
CA ARG A 151 -15.35 8.67 0.18
C ARG A 151 -15.66 10.02 -0.43
N GLN A 152 -14.93 11.04 0.00
CA GLN A 152 -15.08 12.39 -0.54
C GLN A 152 -14.45 12.54 -1.92
N GLU A 153 -15.02 13.39 -2.75
CA GLU A 153 -14.46 13.74 -4.03
C GLU A 153 -13.19 14.58 -3.83
N ILE A 154 -12.09 14.16 -4.45
CA ILE A 154 -10.80 14.83 -4.34
C ILE A 154 -10.72 15.90 -5.43
N ARG A 155 -10.70 17.15 -5.01
CA ARG A 155 -10.42 18.25 -5.90
C ARG A 155 -8.95 18.30 -6.26
N THR A 156 -8.64 18.39 -7.55
CA THR A 156 -7.28 18.48 -8.07
C THR A 156 -7.13 19.77 -8.86
N ASP A 157 -6.18 20.60 -8.47
CA ASP A 157 -5.85 21.84 -9.15
C ASP A 157 -4.40 21.77 -9.67
N VAL A 158 -4.18 22.21 -10.91
CA VAL A 158 -2.85 22.37 -11.50
C VAL A 158 -2.52 23.86 -11.50
N VAL A 159 -1.41 24.20 -10.86
CA VAL A 159 -1.02 25.60 -10.65
C VAL A 159 0.47 25.80 -10.96
N THR A 160 0.85 27.03 -11.25
CA THR A 160 2.25 27.41 -11.47
C THR A 160 2.92 27.85 -10.17
N SER A 161 4.25 27.97 -10.18
CA SER A 161 5.05 28.45 -9.04
C SER A 161 4.60 29.82 -8.48
N ALA A 162 3.91 30.64 -9.28
CA ALA A 162 3.33 31.92 -8.81
C ALA A 162 2.29 31.72 -7.69
N TYR A 163 1.71 30.55 -7.56
CA TYR A 163 0.73 30.21 -6.52
C TYR A 163 1.34 29.57 -5.27
N HIS A 164 2.66 29.38 -5.21
CA HIS A 164 3.35 28.69 -4.12
C HIS A 164 2.92 29.18 -2.72
N ALA A 165 2.97 30.49 -2.47
CA ALA A 165 2.56 31.06 -1.19
C ALA A 165 1.07 30.79 -0.84
N ARG A 166 0.19 30.71 -1.85
CA ARG A 166 -1.23 30.40 -1.67
C ARG A 166 -1.43 28.92 -1.31
N ILE A 167 -0.67 28.02 -1.94
CA ILE A 167 -0.70 26.59 -1.66
C ILE A 167 -0.31 26.32 -0.21
N PHE A 168 0.81 26.89 0.24
CA PHE A 168 1.28 26.69 1.61
C PHE A 168 0.36 27.36 2.64
N ARG A 169 -0.28 28.46 2.30
CA ARG A 169 -1.33 29.04 3.16
C ARG A 169 -2.53 28.09 3.30
N PHE A 170 -2.94 27.46 2.22
CA PHE A 170 -4.03 26.47 2.23
C PHE A 170 -3.64 25.24 3.05
N LEU A 171 -2.42 24.70 2.87
CA LEU A 171 -1.91 23.58 3.65
C LEU A 171 -1.88 23.94 5.15
N ARG A 172 -1.33 25.09 5.53
CA ARG A 172 -1.33 25.53 6.94
C ARG A 172 -2.72 25.60 7.53
N ALA A 173 -3.68 26.14 6.79
CA ALA A 173 -5.06 26.20 7.26
C ALA A 173 -5.67 24.82 7.51
N ALA A 174 -5.27 23.79 6.76
CA ALA A 174 -5.64 22.41 7.03
C ALA A 174 -4.94 21.86 8.28
N LEU A 175 -3.63 22.10 8.41
CA LEU A 175 -2.83 21.69 9.58
C LEU A 175 -3.35 22.34 10.89
N ASP A 176 -3.78 23.59 10.83
CA ASP A 176 -4.36 24.32 11.98
C ASP A 176 -5.71 23.74 12.42
N ARG A 177 -6.44 23.06 11.53
CA ARG A 177 -7.65 22.30 11.85
C ARG A 177 -7.33 20.89 12.41
N GLY A 178 -6.06 20.54 12.54
CA GLY A 178 -5.61 19.22 12.99
C GLY A 178 -5.54 18.18 11.88
N GLU A 179 -5.68 18.58 10.61
CA GLU A 179 -5.50 17.69 9.47
C GLU A 179 -4.00 17.46 9.18
N GLN A 180 -3.69 16.51 8.31
CA GLN A 180 -2.32 16.20 7.91
C GLN A 180 -2.15 16.37 6.40
N GLY A 181 -0.90 16.53 5.95
CA GLY A 181 -0.62 16.74 4.55
C GLY A 181 0.60 15.96 4.04
N TYR A 182 0.61 15.76 2.73
CA TYR A 182 1.76 15.24 2.00
C TYR A 182 2.38 16.34 1.13
N ILE A 183 3.70 16.33 1.04
CA ILE A 183 4.45 17.05 0.02
C ILE A 183 5.29 16.02 -0.73
N VAL A 184 4.99 15.81 -2.00
CA VAL A 184 5.68 14.83 -2.84
C VAL A 184 6.59 15.54 -3.81
N CYS A 185 7.88 15.23 -3.75
CA CYS A 185 8.89 15.79 -4.63
C CYS A 185 9.33 14.73 -5.65
N PRO A 186 9.56 15.08 -6.92
CA PRO A 186 10.08 14.15 -7.89
C PRO A 186 11.53 13.76 -7.56
N LEU A 187 11.93 12.56 -7.97
CA LEU A 187 13.34 12.17 -8.01
C LEU A 187 14.08 13.07 -8.99
N VAL A 188 15.14 13.69 -8.55
CA VAL A 188 15.95 14.58 -9.41
C VAL A 188 17.06 13.79 -10.08
N ASP A 189 17.67 12.79 -9.39
CA ASP A 189 18.67 11.86 -9.86
C ASP A 189 18.76 10.65 -8.91
N GLU A 190 19.12 9.47 -9.41
CA GLU A 190 19.39 8.31 -8.56
C GLU A 190 20.71 8.50 -7.82
N GLY A 191 20.67 8.83 -6.53
CA GLY A 191 21.92 8.88 -5.77
C GLY A 191 21.90 9.68 -4.45
N GLU A 192 23.09 10.02 -3.96
CA GLU A 192 23.28 10.84 -2.75
C GLU A 192 22.73 12.27 -2.91
N SER A 193 22.67 12.77 -4.14
CA SER A 193 22.14 14.08 -4.49
C SER A 193 20.66 14.22 -4.15
N GLU A 194 19.88 13.17 -4.39
CA GLU A 194 18.42 13.15 -4.10
C GLU A 194 18.13 13.29 -2.60
N MET A 195 18.79 12.47 -1.78
CA MET A 195 18.60 12.51 -0.33
C MET A 195 18.96 13.88 0.23
N LYS A 196 20.08 14.47 -0.22
CA LYS A 196 20.51 15.80 0.20
C LYS A 196 19.50 16.87 -0.21
N ALA A 197 18.98 16.80 -1.44
CA ALA A 197 17.98 17.75 -1.93
C ALA A 197 16.67 17.67 -1.15
N ALA A 198 16.15 16.46 -0.90
CA ALA A 198 14.92 16.27 -0.13
C ALA A 198 15.08 16.70 1.33
N THR A 199 16.22 16.37 1.94
CA THR A 199 16.53 16.78 3.31
C THR A 199 16.66 18.30 3.40
N ALA A 200 17.36 18.92 2.46
CA ALA A 200 17.51 20.38 2.42
C ALA A 200 16.14 21.07 2.19
N TYR A 201 15.31 20.52 1.32
CA TYR A 201 13.97 21.07 1.08
C TYR A 201 13.06 20.93 2.30
N ALA A 202 13.05 19.77 2.97
CA ALA A 202 12.29 19.61 4.20
C ALA A 202 12.77 20.54 5.32
N ALA A 203 14.09 20.73 5.46
CA ALA A 203 14.68 21.67 6.40
C ALA A 203 14.28 23.14 6.07
N GLN A 204 14.37 23.54 4.80
CA GLN A 204 13.92 24.85 4.34
C GLN A 204 12.46 25.08 4.68
N LEU A 205 11.58 24.13 4.36
CA LEU A 205 10.15 24.24 4.67
C LEU A 205 9.89 24.38 6.17
N SER A 206 10.64 23.67 7.01
CA SER A 206 10.49 23.77 8.47
C SER A 206 10.94 25.13 9.05
N GLU A 207 11.84 25.81 8.36
CA GLU A 207 12.33 27.14 8.75
C GLU A 207 11.50 28.28 8.15
N THR A 208 10.70 28.01 7.12
CA THR A 208 9.98 29.03 6.34
C THR A 208 8.46 28.78 6.35
N GLU A 209 7.93 28.16 5.30
CA GLU A 209 6.49 28.03 5.05
C GLU A 209 5.76 27.19 6.09
N LEU A 210 6.44 26.22 6.67
CA LEU A 210 5.88 25.28 7.65
C LEU A 210 6.54 25.42 9.04
N PHE A 211 7.02 26.60 9.35
CA PHE A 211 7.56 26.87 10.69
C PHE A 211 6.51 26.57 11.78
N GLY A 212 6.94 25.83 12.78
CA GLY A 212 6.09 25.41 13.91
C GLY A 212 5.30 24.12 13.72
N TYR A 213 5.37 23.47 12.53
CA TYR A 213 4.76 22.17 12.28
C TYR A 213 5.80 21.05 12.29
N ASN A 214 5.39 19.85 12.68
CA ASN A 214 6.25 18.67 12.69
C ASN A 214 6.30 18.03 11.30
N LEU A 215 7.46 18.10 10.66
CA LEU A 215 7.72 17.50 9.37
C LEU A 215 8.41 16.14 9.53
N GLY A 216 7.96 15.15 8.77
CA GLY A 216 8.65 13.87 8.56
C GLY A 216 9.21 13.79 7.15
N LEU A 217 10.36 13.15 6.99
CA LEU A 217 10.98 12.90 5.69
C LEU A 217 10.95 11.41 5.37
N LEU A 218 10.51 11.08 4.15
CA LEU A 218 10.47 9.72 3.62
C LEU A 218 11.17 9.67 2.25
N HIS A 219 12.22 8.85 2.12
CA HIS A 219 12.95 8.71 0.85
C HIS A 219 13.40 7.28 0.59
N GLY A 220 13.78 6.99 -0.66
CA GLY A 220 14.08 5.64 -1.14
C GLY A 220 15.19 4.91 -0.36
N LYS A 221 16.22 5.64 0.09
CA LYS A 221 17.40 5.07 0.78
C LYS A 221 17.19 4.74 2.26
N MET A 222 16.05 5.08 2.84
CA MET A 222 15.75 4.68 4.22
C MET A 222 15.57 3.17 4.32
N THR A 223 16.07 2.59 5.41
CA THR A 223 15.81 1.19 5.73
C THR A 223 14.31 0.97 5.97
N PRO A 224 13.79 -0.23 5.77
CA PRO A 224 12.38 -0.54 6.07
C PRO A 224 11.96 -0.09 7.47
N LYS A 225 12.80 -0.35 8.47
CA LYS A 225 12.54 0.05 9.86
C LYS A 225 12.42 1.58 10.03
N GLN A 226 13.25 2.35 9.34
CA GLN A 226 13.17 3.81 9.37
C GLN A 226 11.91 4.31 8.69
N LYS A 227 11.56 3.75 7.52
CA LYS A 227 10.31 4.07 6.81
C LYS A 227 9.09 3.79 7.69
N ASP A 228 9.06 2.63 8.34
CA ASP A 228 8.00 2.25 9.27
C ASP A 228 7.86 3.23 10.44
N ALA A 229 8.98 3.61 11.06
CA ALA A 229 8.96 4.53 12.19
C ALA A 229 8.36 5.90 11.80
N VAL A 230 8.77 6.46 10.65
CA VAL A 230 8.23 7.73 10.16
C VAL A 230 6.74 7.61 9.82
N MET A 231 6.34 6.53 9.15
CA MET A 231 4.95 6.30 8.78
C MET A 231 4.04 6.08 9.99
N GLN A 232 4.52 5.37 11.01
CA GLN A 232 3.77 5.22 12.25
C GLN A 232 3.63 6.56 12.99
N ALA A 233 4.68 7.38 13.02
CA ALA A 233 4.59 8.73 13.59
C ALA A 233 3.58 9.61 12.82
N PHE A 234 3.56 9.50 11.50
CA PHE A 234 2.57 10.18 10.67
C PHE A 234 1.15 9.66 10.92
N ALA A 235 0.97 8.34 10.99
CA ALA A 235 -0.35 7.75 11.27
C ALA A 235 -0.91 8.12 12.65
N ARG A 236 -0.04 8.34 13.65
CA ARG A 236 -0.46 8.82 14.99
C ARG A 236 -0.70 10.33 15.07
N GLY A 237 -0.33 11.09 14.04
CA GLY A 237 -0.42 12.56 14.06
C GLY A 237 0.80 13.26 14.71
N ASP A 238 1.82 12.51 15.16
CA ASP A 238 3.08 13.09 15.70
C ASP A 238 3.82 13.90 14.62
N VAL A 239 3.71 13.49 13.36
CA VAL A 239 4.15 14.17 12.15
C VAL A 239 2.92 14.73 11.45
N GLN A 240 2.90 16.03 11.18
CA GLN A 240 1.77 16.71 10.56
C GLN A 240 1.91 16.80 9.03
N VAL A 241 3.14 16.92 8.53
CA VAL A 241 3.43 16.94 7.10
C VAL A 241 4.49 15.92 6.76
N LEU A 242 4.18 15.05 5.82
CA LEU A 242 5.12 14.07 5.31
C LEU A 242 5.71 14.54 3.98
N VAL A 243 6.98 14.91 4.00
CA VAL A 243 7.76 15.21 2.79
C VAL A 243 8.32 13.90 2.24
N ALA A 244 7.97 13.55 1.00
CA ALA A 244 8.39 12.30 0.38
C ALA A 244 9.04 12.53 -0.99
N THR A 245 10.16 11.85 -1.24
CA THR A 245 10.71 11.71 -2.59
C THR A 245 10.24 10.40 -3.16
N THR A 246 9.72 10.42 -4.37
CA THR A 246 9.18 9.27 -5.07
C THR A 246 8.41 8.26 -4.20
N VAL A 247 7.23 8.07 -4.65
CA VAL A 247 6.37 6.99 -4.21
C VAL A 247 6.15 7.00 -2.71
N VAL A 248 5.15 7.72 -2.31
CA VAL A 248 4.37 7.33 -1.15
C VAL A 248 3.78 5.95 -1.48
N GLU A 249 4.68 5.01 -1.78
CA GLU A 249 4.47 3.58 -2.02
C GLU A 249 4.05 2.89 -0.73
N VAL A 250 4.09 3.63 0.35
CA VAL A 250 3.76 3.11 1.65
C VAL A 250 2.25 3.07 1.75
N GLY A 251 1.73 1.89 1.64
CA GLY A 251 0.31 1.58 1.72
C GLY A 251 -0.34 1.86 3.07
N VAL A 252 0.24 2.73 3.91
CA VAL A 252 -0.40 3.17 5.15
C VAL A 252 -1.52 4.13 4.81
N ASP A 253 -2.71 3.75 5.23
CA ASP A 253 -3.88 4.58 5.14
C ASP A 253 -3.88 5.59 6.29
N VAL A 254 -3.83 6.88 5.99
CA VAL A 254 -3.89 7.95 6.98
C VAL A 254 -5.14 8.78 6.69
N PRO A 255 -6.28 8.43 7.34
CA PRO A 255 -7.57 9.07 7.07
C PRO A 255 -7.55 10.58 7.28
N ASN A 256 -6.70 11.06 8.19
CA ASN A 256 -6.56 12.47 8.53
C ASN A 256 -5.72 13.29 7.54
N ALA A 257 -5.08 12.62 6.55
CA ALA A 257 -4.32 13.30 5.50
C ALA A 257 -5.27 13.73 4.38
N THR A 258 -5.58 15.02 4.35
CA THR A 258 -6.58 15.62 3.45
C THR A 258 -5.97 16.42 2.31
N VAL A 259 -4.73 16.87 2.45
CA VAL A 259 -4.04 17.72 1.48
C VAL A 259 -2.80 17.01 0.93
N MET A 260 -2.61 17.10 -0.37
CA MET A 260 -1.38 16.65 -1.02
C MET A 260 -0.87 17.72 -1.99
N VAL A 261 0.37 18.12 -1.82
CA VAL A 261 1.11 18.98 -2.73
C VAL A 261 2.08 18.12 -3.53
N VAL A 262 2.02 18.17 -4.84
CA VAL A 262 2.97 17.47 -5.72
C VAL A 262 3.82 18.52 -6.44
N GLU A 263 5.08 18.59 -6.06
CA GLU A 263 6.05 19.50 -6.67
C GLU A 263 6.51 18.96 -8.03
N ASN A 264 6.66 19.87 -9.01
CA ASN A 264 7.08 19.52 -10.37
C ASN A 264 6.30 18.32 -10.93
N ALA A 265 4.97 18.42 -10.88
CA ALA A 265 4.05 17.33 -11.23
C ALA A 265 4.24 16.79 -12.66
N GLU A 266 4.81 17.60 -13.56
CA GLU A 266 5.17 17.21 -14.93
C GLU A 266 6.22 16.09 -15.01
N ARG A 267 6.93 15.83 -13.93
CA ARG A 267 7.91 14.73 -13.84
C ARG A 267 7.31 13.38 -13.45
N PHE A 268 6.03 13.37 -13.08
CA PHE A 268 5.34 12.15 -12.70
C PHE A 268 4.49 11.60 -13.86
N GLY A 269 4.48 10.29 -14.01
CA GLY A 269 3.53 9.64 -14.91
C GLY A 269 2.08 9.76 -14.40
N LEU A 270 1.11 9.78 -15.33
CA LEU A 270 -0.31 9.90 -14.97
C LEU A 270 -0.78 8.81 -14.00
N SER A 271 -0.29 7.58 -14.14
CA SER A 271 -0.60 6.47 -13.21
C SER A 271 -0.08 6.74 -11.80
N GLN A 272 1.12 7.33 -11.67
CA GLN A 272 1.68 7.72 -10.37
C GLN A 272 0.86 8.83 -9.73
N LEU A 273 0.49 9.87 -10.49
CA LEU A 273 -0.38 10.95 -10.00
C LEU A 273 -1.74 10.41 -9.56
N HIS A 274 -2.29 9.45 -10.29
CA HIS A 274 -3.55 8.80 -9.91
C HIS A 274 -3.42 8.02 -8.59
N GLN A 275 -2.34 7.27 -8.41
CA GLN A 275 -2.04 6.56 -7.15
C GLN A 275 -1.86 7.52 -5.98
N LEU A 276 -1.10 8.62 -6.19
CA LEU A 276 -0.91 9.66 -5.19
C LEU A 276 -2.25 10.29 -4.78
N ARG A 277 -3.10 10.66 -5.74
CA ARG A 277 -4.45 11.18 -5.46
C ARG A 277 -5.27 10.21 -4.60
N GLY A 278 -5.11 8.92 -4.82
CA GLY A 278 -5.79 7.87 -4.04
C GLY A 278 -5.35 7.75 -2.58
N ARG A 279 -4.29 8.47 -2.16
CA ARG A 279 -3.77 8.44 -0.78
C ARG A 279 -4.42 9.45 0.17
N ILE A 280 -5.16 10.40 -0.35
CA ILE A 280 -5.90 11.41 0.44
C ILE A 280 -7.41 11.18 0.31
N GLY A 281 -8.19 11.88 1.14
CA GLY A 281 -9.65 11.82 1.11
C GLY A 281 -10.25 10.47 1.53
N ARG A 282 -9.58 9.73 2.41
CA ARG A 282 -10.04 8.45 2.95
C ARG A 282 -10.72 8.58 4.31
N GLY A 283 -10.72 9.76 4.89
CA GLY A 283 -11.42 10.07 6.13
C GLY A 283 -12.88 10.46 5.91
N SER A 284 -13.61 10.47 7.00
CA SER A 284 -15.00 10.92 7.08
C SER A 284 -15.11 12.42 7.41
N ALA A 285 -14.00 13.14 7.37
CA ALA A 285 -13.98 14.57 7.68
C ALA A 285 -14.27 15.44 6.46
#